data_5d7186a8d009de6b8604ab81be94609b
#
_entry.id   5d7186a8d009de6b8604ab81be94609b
#
_cell.length_a   1.000
_cell.length_b   1.000
_cell.length_c   1.000
_cell.angle_alpha   90.00
_cell.angle_beta   90.00
_cell.angle_gamma   90.00
#
_symmetry.space_group_name_H-M   'P 1'
#
loop_
_entity.id
_entity.type
_entity.pdbx_description
1 polymer ?
#
loop_
_entity_poly.entity_id
_entity_poly.type
_entity_poly.pdbx_seq_one_letter_code
_entity_poly.pdbx_strand_id
1 'polypeptide(L)'
;MNIRIGYGWDSHAFKPNVPLKIGGLAIEHPEGLAGHSDGDVLLHAITDALLGAVSAGDIGSFFPPGDPRWKNADSSIFLNLALEEIMNAGYRIVNVDTTLVLAAPKIGPLAADMRERVAELLNVKPSNVGIKAKTPEGLDADHVAQAHAVVLLEKLEDPLGLLSMTAVIENQKQLEDVVKDLVSQVHGVEPRELVKPVFDTDDIT
;
A
#
# COMPACT_ATOMS: atom_id res chain seq x y z
N MET A 1 17.97 17.33 5.01
CA MET A 1 16.85 16.86 4.20
C MET A 1 16.76 15.36 4.40
N ASN A 2 15.71 14.85 5.03
CA ASN A 2 15.55 13.41 5.29
C ASN A 2 14.63 12.80 4.22
N ILE A 3 15.21 12.53 3.07
CA ILE A 3 14.50 11.88 1.96
C ILE A 3 15.08 10.49 1.70
N ARG A 4 14.26 9.60 1.17
CA ARG A 4 14.62 8.28 0.67
C ARG A 4 14.09 8.11 -0.74
N ILE A 5 14.84 7.40 -1.55
CA ILE A 5 14.43 6.98 -2.89
C ILE A 5 14.44 5.46 -2.90
N GLY A 6 13.37 4.87 -3.43
CA GLY A 6 13.30 3.44 -3.71
C GLY A 6 13.08 3.22 -5.21
N TYR A 7 13.63 2.12 -5.70
CA TYR A 7 13.39 1.62 -7.03
C TYR A 7 12.92 0.18 -6.95
N GLY A 8 11.87 -0.14 -7.69
CA GLY A 8 11.34 -1.49 -7.83
C GLY A 8 11.15 -1.83 -9.31
N TRP A 9 11.33 -3.08 -9.62
CA TRP A 9 11.10 -3.64 -10.95
C TRP A 9 10.51 -5.04 -10.80
N ASP A 10 9.53 -5.33 -11.64
CA ASP A 10 8.95 -6.67 -11.72
C ASP A 10 8.57 -7.01 -13.15
N SER A 11 8.45 -8.31 -13.44
CA SER A 11 8.08 -8.81 -14.77
C SER A 11 7.29 -10.10 -14.68
N HIS A 12 6.21 -10.17 -15.47
CA HIS A 12 5.35 -11.35 -15.58
C HIS A 12 5.09 -11.72 -17.05
N ALA A 13 5.13 -13.02 -17.34
CA ALA A 13 4.73 -13.51 -18.64
C ALA A 13 3.20 -13.46 -18.80
N PHE A 14 2.72 -13.15 -20.01
CA PHE A 14 1.32 -13.31 -20.34
C PHE A 14 0.93 -14.78 -20.38
N LYS A 15 -0.28 -15.09 -19.95
CA LYS A 15 -0.83 -16.44 -19.87
C LYS A 15 -2.31 -16.44 -20.24
N PRO A 16 -2.74 -17.31 -21.16
CA PRO A 16 -4.15 -17.47 -21.53
C PRO A 16 -5.02 -17.89 -20.35
N ASN A 17 -6.27 -17.44 -20.37
CA ASN A 17 -7.30 -17.80 -19.38
C ASN A 17 -6.96 -17.38 -17.93
N VAL A 18 -6.15 -16.36 -17.76
CA VAL A 18 -5.90 -15.71 -16.48
C VAL A 18 -6.49 -14.29 -16.56
N PRO A 19 -7.21 -13.81 -15.53
CA PRO A 19 -7.64 -12.41 -15.49
C PRO A 19 -6.45 -11.46 -15.52
N LEU A 20 -6.54 -10.38 -16.30
CA LEU A 20 -5.51 -9.36 -16.32
C LEU A 20 -5.81 -8.31 -15.26
N LYS A 21 -4.85 -8.10 -14.35
CA LYS A 21 -4.84 -7.00 -13.41
C LYS A 21 -3.54 -6.21 -13.55
N ILE A 22 -3.63 -4.87 -13.60
CA ILE A 22 -2.48 -3.97 -13.59
C ILE A 22 -2.86 -2.69 -12.84
N GLY A 23 -2.09 -2.35 -11.82
CA GLY A 23 -2.32 -1.16 -11.00
C GLY A 23 -3.63 -1.21 -10.21
N GLY A 24 -4.05 -2.39 -9.79
CA GLY A 24 -5.30 -2.61 -9.07
C GLY A 24 -6.56 -2.54 -9.93
N LEU A 25 -6.43 -2.41 -11.27
CA LEU A 25 -7.53 -2.44 -12.21
C LEU A 25 -7.66 -3.80 -12.89
N ALA A 26 -8.88 -4.33 -12.96
CA ALA A 26 -9.20 -5.45 -13.84
C ALA A 26 -9.35 -4.94 -15.28
N ILE A 27 -8.62 -5.54 -16.21
CA ILE A 27 -8.56 -5.11 -17.60
C ILE A 27 -9.10 -6.25 -18.47
N GLU A 28 -10.03 -5.93 -19.37
CA GLU A 28 -10.53 -6.91 -20.32
C GLU A 28 -9.45 -7.23 -21.37
N HIS A 29 -8.93 -8.46 -21.33
CA HIS A 29 -7.89 -8.95 -22.22
C HIS A 29 -7.94 -10.49 -22.27
N PRO A 30 -7.62 -11.15 -23.42
CA PRO A 30 -7.66 -12.62 -23.55
C PRO A 30 -6.63 -13.34 -22.68
N GLU A 31 -5.59 -12.65 -22.25
CA GLU A 31 -4.52 -13.15 -21.41
C GLU A 31 -4.35 -12.26 -20.19
N GLY A 32 -3.99 -12.86 -19.06
CA GLY A 32 -3.55 -12.14 -17.86
C GLY A 32 -2.08 -12.40 -17.59
N LEU A 33 -1.59 -11.93 -16.45
CA LEU A 33 -0.20 -12.10 -16.06
C LEU A 33 -0.03 -13.33 -15.16
N ALA A 34 0.95 -14.16 -15.49
CA ALA A 34 1.30 -15.32 -14.69
C ALA A 34 1.99 -14.88 -13.40
N GLY A 35 1.48 -15.33 -12.26
CA GLY A 35 2.07 -15.00 -10.95
C GLY A 35 1.60 -15.98 -9.89
N HIS A 36 2.17 -15.87 -8.71
CA HIS A 36 1.73 -16.65 -7.55
C HIS A 36 0.49 -16.03 -6.92
N SER A 37 0.43 -14.69 -6.93
CA SER A 37 -0.72 -13.86 -6.56
C SER A 37 -1.64 -13.61 -7.77
N ASP A 38 -2.30 -12.46 -7.81
CA ASP A 38 -3.09 -12.02 -8.97
C ASP A 38 -2.25 -11.48 -10.14
N GLY A 39 -0.90 -11.45 -9.99
CA GLY A 39 0.04 -11.08 -11.06
C GLY A 39 0.09 -9.60 -11.40
N ASP A 40 -0.37 -8.71 -10.51
CA ASP A 40 -0.30 -7.25 -10.75
C ASP A 40 1.14 -6.75 -10.71
N VAL A 41 1.79 -6.76 -11.86
CA VAL A 41 3.19 -6.38 -12.04
C VAL A 41 3.48 -4.94 -11.58
N LEU A 42 2.50 -4.02 -11.69
CA LEU A 42 2.68 -2.63 -11.29
C LEU A 42 2.67 -2.49 -9.77
N LEU A 43 1.72 -3.11 -9.10
CA LEU A 43 1.66 -3.08 -7.63
C LEU A 43 2.86 -3.79 -7.00
N HIS A 44 3.38 -4.86 -7.62
CA HIS A 44 4.60 -5.53 -7.16
C HIS A 44 5.82 -4.62 -7.27
N ALA A 45 6.02 -3.95 -8.41
CA ALA A 45 7.12 -3.01 -8.57
C ALA A 45 7.05 -1.82 -7.59
N ILE A 46 5.84 -1.30 -7.32
CA ILE A 46 5.65 -0.23 -6.32
C ILE A 46 5.95 -0.76 -4.92
N THR A 47 5.50 -1.97 -4.58
CA THR A 47 5.79 -2.62 -3.29
C THR A 47 7.29 -2.72 -3.05
N ASP A 48 8.05 -3.25 -4.01
CA ASP A 48 9.50 -3.36 -3.92
C ASP A 48 10.20 -2.00 -3.82
N ALA A 49 9.70 -1.00 -4.55
CA ALA A 49 10.23 0.36 -4.44
C ALA A 49 10.07 0.94 -3.03
N LEU A 50 8.90 0.73 -2.39
CA LEU A 50 8.63 1.20 -1.03
C LEU A 50 9.49 0.48 0.00
N LEU A 51 9.54 -0.86 -0.05
CA LEU A 51 10.35 -1.69 0.84
C LEU A 51 11.84 -1.35 0.70
N GLY A 52 12.34 -1.25 -0.53
CA GLY A 52 13.73 -0.89 -0.82
C GLY A 52 14.10 0.49 -0.30
N ALA A 53 13.20 1.49 -0.37
CA ALA A 53 13.45 2.84 0.14
C ALA A 53 13.77 2.87 1.64
N VAL A 54 13.18 1.97 2.42
CA VAL A 54 13.43 1.85 3.88
C VAL A 54 14.35 0.69 4.23
N SER A 55 14.95 0.03 3.25
CA SER A 55 15.88 -1.10 3.42
C SER A 55 15.23 -2.32 4.11
N ALA A 56 13.93 -2.53 3.90
CA ALA A 56 13.16 -3.63 4.48
C ALA A 56 13.24 -4.94 3.67
N GLY A 57 13.96 -4.95 2.55
CA GLY A 57 14.04 -6.11 1.65
C GLY A 57 13.13 -5.99 0.45
N ASP A 58 12.52 -7.08 0.03
CA ASP A 58 11.66 -7.21 -1.15
C ASP A 58 10.35 -7.94 -0.83
N ILE A 59 9.42 -7.96 -1.79
CA ILE A 59 8.13 -8.66 -1.67
C ILE A 59 8.31 -10.15 -1.35
N GLY A 60 9.34 -10.81 -1.91
CA GLY A 60 9.60 -12.24 -1.71
C GLY A 60 10.04 -12.57 -0.28
N SER A 61 10.65 -11.62 0.42
CA SER A 61 11.07 -11.76 1.81
C SER A 61 9.86 -11.82 2.77
N PHE A 62 8.79 -11.11 2.47
CA PHE A 62 7.56 -11.07 3.27
C PHE A 62 6.54 -12.11 2.81
N PHE A 63 6.49 -12.37 1.50
CA PHE A 63 5.50 -13.22 0.85
C PHE A 63 6.19 -14.28 -0.03
N PRO A 64 6.80 -15.31 0.58
CA PRO A 64 7.52 -16.33 -0.16
C PRO A 64 6.65 -16.99 -1.23
N PRO A 65 7.14 -17.11 -2.50
CA PRO A 65 6.35 -17.64 -3.61
C PRO A 65 5.87 -19.09 -3.43
N GLY A 66 6.43 -19.85 -2.52
CA GLY A 66 6.00 -21.23 -2.22
C GLY A 66 4.89 -21.33 -1.18
N ASP A 67 4.50 -20.23 -0.54
CA ASP A 67 3.49 -20.23 0.52
C ASP A 67 2.07 -20.23 -0.07
N PRO A 68 1.27 -21.29 0.16
CA PRO A 68 -0.07 -21.42 -0.41
C PRO A 68 -1.06 -20.34 0.06
N ARG A 69 -0.76 -19.62 1.15
CA ARG A 69 -1.58 -18.50 1.64
C ARG A 69 -1.68 -17.37 0.63
N TRP A 70 -0.65 -17.18 -0.18
CA TRP A 70 -0.56 -16.08 -1.14
C TRP A 70 -1.00 -16.46 -2.56
N LYS A 71 -1.43 -17.70 -2.74
CA LYS A 71 -1.92 -18.13 -4.05
C LYS A 71 -3.20 -17.36 -4.44
N ASN A 72 -3.13 -16.66 -5.57
CA ASN A 72 -4.17 -15.77 -6.08
C ASN A 72 -4.55 -14.62 -5.11
N ALA A 73 -3.68 -14.28 -4.16
CA ALA A 73 -3.89 -13.14 -3.28
C ALA A 73 -3.93 -11.84 -4.09
N ASP A 74 -4.75 -10.89 -3.66
CA ASP A 74 -4.78 -9.54 -4.22
C ASP A 74 -3.48 -8.81 -3.86
N SER A 75 -2.80 -8.23 -4.86
CA SER A 75 -1.51 -7.56 -4.67
C SER A 75 -1.60 -6.29 -3.82
N SER A 76 -2.80 -5.76 -3.59
CA SER A 76 -3.00 -4.68 -2.63
C SER A 76 -2.65 -5.07 -1.18
N ILE A 77 -2.70 -6.37 -0.85
CA ILE A 77 -2.27 -6.88 0.46
C ILE A 77 -0.77 -6.66 0.65
N PHE A 78 0.02 -6.92 -0.39
CA PHE A 78 1.47 -6.74 -0.37
C PHE A 78 1.84 -5.26 -0.30
N LEU A 79 1.11 -4.43 -1.06
CA LEU A 79 1.27 -2.99 -1.04
C LEU A 79 0.96 -2.39 0.35
N ASN A 80 -0.10 -2.85 1.01
CA ASN A 80 -0.47 -2.40 2.35
C ASN A 80 0.64 -2.71 3.37
N LEU A 81 1.25 -3.90 3.32
CA LEU A 81 2.39 -4.20 4.18
C LEU A 81 3.55 -3.23 3.93
N ALA A 82 3.88 -2.93 2.67
CA ALA A 82 4.94 -1.97 2.36
C ALA A 82 4.62 -0.56 2.88
N LEU A 83 3.35 -0.16 2.86
CA LEU A 83 2.90 1.10 3.47
C LEU A 83 3.10 1.10 4.99
N GLU A 84 2.79 0.00 5.67
CA GLU A 84 3.05 -0.17 7.09
C GLU A 84 4.56 -0.06 7.41
N GLU A 85 5.41 -0.70 6.61
CA GLU A 85 6.87 -0.66 6.79
C GLU A 85 7.44 0.76 6.64
N ILE A 86 7.00 1.54 5.63
CA ILE A 86 7.48 2.93 5.50
C ILE A 86 6.96 3.82 6.63
N MET A 87 5.71 3.61 7.10
CA MET A 87 5.15 4.34 8.23
C MET A 87 5.90 4.02 9.53
N ASN A 88 6.19 2.75 9.81
CA ASN A 88 6.96 2.30 10.96
C ASN A 88 8.39 2.87 10.94
N ALA A 89 8.97 3.03 9.76
CA ALA A 89 10.26 3.69 9.58
C ALA A 89 10.20 5.24 9.72
N GLY A 90 8.99 5.79 9.87
CA GLY A 90 8.76 7.23 10.05
C GLY A 90 8.80 8.02 8.74
N TYR A 91 8.40 7.42 7.62
CA TYR A 91 8.37 8.05 6.30
C TYR A 91 6.95 8.11 5.73
N ARG A 92 6.75 9.06 4.81
CA ARG A 92 5.55 9.14 3.96
C ARG A 92 5.93 9.27 2.49
N ILE A 93 5.01 8.90 1.61
CA ILE A 93 5.19 9.03 0.17
C ILE A 93 5.03 10.50 -0.25
N VAL A 94 6.00 11.01 -1.02
CA VAL A 94 5.93 12.31 -1.69
C VAL A 94 5.37 12.13 -3.08
N ASN A 95 5.96 11.22 -3.88
CA ASN A 95 5.45 10.83 -5.19
C ASN A 95 5.90 9.42 -5.57
N VAL A 96 5.19 8.85 -6.53
CA VAL A 96 5.52 7.59 -7.21
C VAL A 96 5.53 7.86 -8.71
N ASP A 97 6.58 7.46 -9.40
CA ASP A 97 6.68 7.52 -10.86
C ASP A 97 6.89 6.12 -11.43
N THR A 98 6.06 5.73 -12.39
CA THR A 98 6.08 4.37 -12.92
C THR A 98 6.18 4.33 -14.43
N THR A 99 6.72 3.24 -14.94
CA THR A 99 6.74 2.94 -16.38
C THR A 99 6.39 1.47 -16.59
N LEU A 100 5.30 1.24 -17.32
CA LEU A 100 4.91 -0.08 -17.80
C LEU A 100 5.50 -0.32 -19.20
N VAL A 101 6.04 -1.51 -19.44
CA VAL A 101 6.54 -1.93 -20.75
C VAL A 101 5.79 -3.21 -21.14
N LEU A 102 4.91 -3.13 -22.15
CA LEU A 102 4.13 -4.26 -22.65
C LEU A 102 3.62 -3.97 -24.07
N ALA A 103 3.41 -5.03 -24.85
CA ALA A 103 2.89 -4.91 -26.21
C ALA A 103 1.38 -4.60 -26.22
N ALA A 104 0.63 -5.26 -25.33
CA ALA A 104 -0.81 -5.11 -25.18
C ALA A 104 -1.22 -5.42 -23.72
N PRO A 105 -2.39 -4.87 -23.26
CA PRO A 105 -3.22 -3.86 -23.90
C PRO A 105 -2.57 -2.48 -23.94
N LYS A 106 -3.12 -1.55 -24.73
CA LYS A 106 -2.68 -0.14 -24.70
C LYS A 106 -3.07 0.52 -23.38
N ILE A 107 -2.08 0.95 -22.61
CA ILE A 107 -2.28 1.55 -21.29
C ILE A 107 -2.75 3.01 -21.36
N GLY A 108 -2.43 3.74 -22.45
CA GLY A 108 -2.80 5.16 -22.56
C GLY A 108 -4.26 5.49 -22.20
N PRO A 109 -5.25 4.78 -22.75
CA PRO A 109 -6.67 5.00 -22.39
C PRO A 109 -7.01 4.70 -20.92
N LEU A 110 -6.24 3.83 -20.26
CA LEU A 110 -6.46 3.37 -18.89
C LEU A 110 -5.63 4.15 -17.86
N ALA A 111 -4.69 4.98 -18.32
CA ALA A 111 -3.69 5.60 -17.45
C ALA A 111 -4.30 6.54 -16.41
N ALA A 112 -5.42 7.19 -16.71
CA ALA A 112 -6.12 8.06 -15.77
C ALA A 112 -6.73 7.26 -14.62
N ASP A 113 -7.51 6.24 -14.94
CA ASP A 113 -8.20 5.37 -13.97
C ASP A 113 -7.15 4.61 -13.12
N MET A 114 -6.09 4.12 -13.77
CA MET A 114 -4.98 3.44 -13.08
C MET A 114 -4.27 4.38 -12.10
N ARG A 115 -4.06 5.64 -12.48
CA ARG A 115 -3.48 6.66 -11.59
C ARG A 115 -4.36 6.91 -10.37
N GLU A 116 -5.66 7.05 -10.58
CA GLU A 116 -6.61 7.26 -9.49
C GLU A 116 -6.62 6.06 -8.55
N ARG A 117 -6.66 4.84 -9.11
CA ARG A 117 -6.67 3.60 -8.31
C ARG A 117 -5.39 3.41 -7.51
N VAL A 118 -4.23 3.60 -8.12
CA VAL A 118 -2.94 3.52 -7.42
C VAL A 118 -2.84 4.59 -6.34
N ALA A 119 -3.29 5.82 -6.61
CA ALA A 119 -3.29 6.90 -5.63
C ALA A 119 -4.19 6.59 -4.43
N GLU A 120 -5.37 6.00 -4.67
CA GLU A 120 -6.27 5.52 -3.61
C GLU A 120 -5.58 4.46 -2.75
N LEU A 121 -4.99 3.43 -3.36
CA LEU A 121 -4.29 2.35 -2.65
C LEU A 121 -3.12 2.87 -1.82
N LEU A 122 -2.41 3.88 -2.31
CA LEU A 122 -1.25 4.50 -1.63
C LEU A 122 -1.65 5.59 -0.63
N ASN A 123 -2.95 5.94 -0.57
CA ASN A 123 -3.46 7.07 0.22
C ASN A 123 -2.73 8.39 -0.08
N VAL A 124 -2.52 8.68 -1.37
CA VAL A 124 -1.92 9.93 -1.86
C VAL A 124 -2.84 10.61 -2.89
N LYS A 125 -2.51 11.85 -3.26
CA LYS A 125 -3.25 12.53 -4.33
C LYS A 125 -2.90 11.93 -5.71
N PRO A 126 -3.83 11.83 -6.67
CA PRO A 126 -3.54 11.36 -8.03
C PRO A 126 -2.40 12.15 -8.72
N SER A 127 -2.24 13.44 -8.39
CA SER A 127 -1.14 14.26 -8.89
C SER A 127 0.25 13.78 -8.46
N ASN A 128 0.34 12.92 -7.44
CA ASN A 128 1.60 12.36 -6.93
C ASN A 128 1.93 11.00 -7.55
N VAL A 129 1.10 10.52 -8.49
CA VAL A 129 1.29 9.23 -9.16
C VAL A 129 1.49 9.44 -10.65
N GLY A 130 2.65 9.06 -11.16
CA GLY A 130 2.98 9.03 -12.58
C GLY A 130 2.77 7.64 -13.18
N ILE A 131 1.94 7.53 -14.22
CA ILE A 131 1.77 6.31 -15.01
C ILE A 131 2.21 6.58 -16.44
N LYS A 132 3.27 5.90 -16.89
CA LYS A 132 3.80 5.95 -18.24
C LYS A 132 3.78 4.56 -18.84
N ALA A 133 3.64 4.46 -20.15
CA ALA A 133 3.72 3.19 -20.84
C ALA A 133 4.65 3.28 -22.06
N LYS A 134 5.30 2.15 -22.34
CA LYS A 134 6.17 1.93 -23.50
C LYS A 134 5.81 0.60 -24.13
N THR A 135 6.06 0.46 -25.42
CA THR A 135 6.07 -0.83 -26.12
C THR A 135 7.47 -1.43 -26.11
N PRO A 136 7.61 -2.75 -26.25
CA PRO A 136 8.91 -3.43 -26.28
C PRO A 136 9.77 -3.09 -27.51
N GLU A 137 9.23 -2.34 -28.50
CA GLU A 137 9.94 -1.86 -29.68
C GLU A 137 10.71 -2.95 -30.45
N GLY A 138 10.12 -4.14 -30.57
CA GLY A 138 10.70 -5.26 -31.34
C GLY A 138 11.82 -6.01 -30.61
N LEU A 139 11.94 -5.87 -29.27
CA LEU A 139 12.94 -6.59 -28.46
C LEU A 139 12.55 -8.04 -28.14
N ASP A 140 11.60 -8.65 -28.89
CA ASP A 140 11.08 -10.01 -28.64
C ASP A 140 10.53 -10.22 -27.21
N ALA A 141 9.95 -9.18 -26.65
CA ALA A 141 9.39 -9.15 -25.29
C ALA A 141 7.86 -8.97 -25.27
N ASP A 142 7.19 -9.25 -26.39
CA ASP A 142 5.73 -9.08 -26.53
C ASP A 142 4.93 -10.02 -25.62
N HIS A 143 5.56 -11.10 -25.16
CA HIS A 143 4.99 -12.10 -24.26
C HIS A 143 5.15 -11.75 -22.77
N VAL A 144 5.70 -10.59 -22.44
CA VAL A 144 6.01 -10.17 -21.06
C VAL A 144 5.47 -8.77 -20.81
N ALA A 145 4.91 -8.55 -19.63
CA ALA A 145 4.71 -7.21 -19.06
C ALA A 145 5.79 -6.93 -18.02
N GLN A 146 6.36 -5.73 -18.07
CA GLN A 146 7.33 -5.26 -17.08
C GLN A 146 6.84 -3.95 -16.47
N ALA A 147 7.16 -3.76 -15.20
CA ALA A 147 6.90 -2.51 -14.50
C ALA A 147 8.15 -2.02 -13.79
N HIS A 148 8.39 -0.73 -13.88
CA HIS A 148 9.40 -0.02 -13.13
C HIS A 148 8.70 1.02 -12.26
N ALA A 149 9.12 1.13 -11.00
CA ALA A 149 8.61 2.13 -10.08
C ALA A 149 9.78 2.84 -9.37
N VAL A 150 9.67 4.15 -9.25
CA VAL A 150 10.53 4.96 -8.40
C VAL A 150 9.65 5.66 -7.38
N VAL A 151 9.99 5.58 -6.12
CA VAL A 151 9.30 6.28 -5.05
C VAL A 151 10.22 7.30 -4.40
N LEU A 152 9.68 8.46 -4.09
CA LEU A 152 10.31 9.45 -3.24
C LEU A 152 9.56 9.48 -1.91
N LEU A 153 10.28 9.24 -0.83
CA LEU A 153 9.79 9.33 0.52
C LEU A 153 10.42 10.51 1.24
N GLU A 154 9.69 11.14 2.14
CA GLU A 154 10.25 12.10 3.09
C GLU A 154 9.98 11.63 4.51
N LYS A 155 10.90 11.93 5.42
CA LYS A 155 10.75 11.63 6.84
C LYS A 155 9.71 12.55 7.44
N LEU A 156 8.80 11.97 8.22
CA LEU A 156 7.89 12.75 9.05
C LEU A 156 8.71 13.51 10.10
N GLU A 157 8.52 14.82 10.17
CA GLU A 157 9.30 15.67 11.09
C GLU A 157 9.03 15.34 12.55
N ASP A 158 7.86 14.76 12.83
CA ASP A 158 7.52 14.21 14.13
C ASP A 158 6.50 13.07 13.95
N PRO A 159 6.93 11.80 13.83
CA PRO A 159 6.01 10.66 13.68
C PRO A 159 5.12 10.46 14.92
N LEU A 160 5.49 11.06 16.07
CA LEU A 160 4.72 11.05 17.30
C LEU A 160 4.06 12.42 17.59
N GLY A 161 4.38 13.48 16.87
CA GLY A 161 3.83 14.83 17.09
C GLY A 161 2.37 14.97 16.63
N LEU A 162 1.91 14.14 15.70
CA LEU A 162 0.48 13.98 15.38
C LEU A 162 -0.27 13.19 16.45
N LEU A 163 0.46 12.45 17.29
CA LEU A 163 0.00 11.73 18.46
C LEU A 163 0.87 12.17 19.63
N SER A 164 0.93 13.47 19.93
CA SER A 164 1.45 13.83 21.25
C SER A 164 0.64 13.02 22.25
N MET A 165 1.31 12.36 23.21
CA MET A 165 0.60 11.61 24.27
C MET A 165 -0.52 12.46 24.86
N THR A 166 -0.39 13.78 24.84
CA THR A 166 -1.40 14.75 25.22
C THR A 166 -2.64 14.68 24.33
N ALA A 167 -2.51 14.59 22.99
CA ALA A 167 -3.66 14.50 22.08
C ALA A 167 -4.34 13.12 22.16
N VAL A 168 -3.59 12.04 22.40
CA VAL A 168 -4.16 10.71 22.66
C VAL A 168 -4.91 10.71 23.99
N ILE A 169 -4.35 11.31 25.05
CA ILE A 169 -4.98 11.42 26.37
C ILE A 169 -6.21 12.34 26.29
N GLU A 170 -6.15 13.45 25.57
CA GLU A 170 -7.29 14.35 25.39
C GLU A 170 -8.41 13.68 24.58
N ASN A 171 -8.09 12.98 23.49
CA ASN A 171 -9.07 12.20 22.71
C ASN A 171 -9.67 11.04 23.52
N GLN A 172 -8.86 10.34 24.31
CA GLN A 172 -9.33 9.28 25.17
C GLN A 172 -10.27 9.81 26.26
N LYS A 173 -9.91 10.93 26.88
CA LYS A 173 -10.74 11.61 27.88
C LYS A 173 -12.06 12.12 27.28
N GLN A 174 -12.04 12.71 26.08
CA GLN A 174 -13.24 13.12 25.36
C GLN A 174 -14.14 11.91 25.03
N LEU A 175 -13.55 10.78 24.62
CA LEU A 175 -14.29 9.54 24.35
C LEU A 175 -14.91 8.98 25.63
N GLU A 176 -14.19 8.97 26.73
CA GLU A 176 -14.71 8.57 28.03
C GLU A 176 -15.87 9.45 28.51
N ASP A 177 -15.78 10.77 28.31
CA ASP A 177 -16.83 11.72 28.66
C ASP A 177 -18.09 11.53 27.80
N VAL A 178 -17.91 11.31 26.47
CA VAL A 178 -19.01 10.99 25.56
C VAL A 178 -19.68 9.64 25.91
N VAL A 179 -18.89 8.62 26.27
CA VAL A 179 -19.41 7.31 26.68
C VAL A 179 -20.17 7.43 28.00
N LYS A 180 -19.67 8.20 28.96
CA LYS A 180 -20.37 8.47 30.25
C LYS A 180 -21.71 9.18 30.02
N ASP A 181 -21.73 10.19 29.13
CA ASP A 181 -22.96 10.93 28.81
C ASP A 181 -24.00 10.03 28.13
N LEU A 182 -23.57 9.23 27.16
CA LEU A 182 -24.42 8.23 26.48
C LEU A 182 -24.99 7.18 27.45
N VAL A 183 -24.17 6.66 28.37
CA VAL A 183 -24.60 5.67 29.35
C VAL A 183 -25.60 6.29 30.35
N SER A 184 -25.40 7.54 30.75
CA SER A 184 -26.33 8.25 31.65
C SER A 184 -27.69 8.51 30.98
N GLN A 185 -27.70 8.80 29.67
CA GLN A 185 -28.92 9.02 28.87
C GLN A 185 -29.72 7.74 28.62
N VAL A 186 -29.03 6.60 28.47
CA VAL A 186 -29.70 5.32 28.08
C VAL A 186 -30.22 4.53 29.28
N HIS A 187 -29.56 4.60 30.43
CA HIS A 187 -29.86 3.67 31.55
C HIS A 187 -30.17 4.30 32.92
N GLY A 188 -30.03 5.61 33.08
CA GLY A 188 -30.26 6.24 34.39
C GLY A 188 -29.38 5.68 35.51
N VAL A 189 -28.25 5.05 35.19
CA VAL A 189 -27.32 4.38 36.12
C VAL A 189 -26.05 5.22 36.27
N GLU A 190 -25.61 5.40 37.50
CA GLU A 190 -24.39 6.14 37.78
C GLU A 190 -23.13 5.48 37.16
N PRO A 191 -22.20 6.24 36.52
CA PRO A 191 -21.12 5.73 35.66
C PRO A 191 -19.99 4.97 36.37
N ARG A 192 -20.05 4.74 37.69
CA ARG A 192 -18.90 4.26 38.47
C ARG A 192 -18.52 2.78 38.30
N GLU A 193 -19.33 1.99 37.61
CA GLU A 193 -19.12 0.52 37.55
C GLU A 193 -18.63 -0.02 36.19
N LEU A 194 -18.47 0.80 35.14
CA LEU A 194 -18.27 0.28 33.77
C LEU A 194 -16.90 0.51 33.12
N VAL A 195 -16.03 1.28 33.75
CA VAL A 195 -14.69 1.52 33.16
C VAL A 195 -13.60 1.05 34.10
N LYS A 196 -13.15 -0.20 33.96
CA LYS A 196 -11.82 -0.59 34.42
C LYS A 196 -10.81 -0.10 33.38
N PRO A 197 -9.70 0.57 33.77
CA PRO A 197 -8.67 0.97 32.82
C PRO A 197 -8.07 -0.27 32.17
N VAL A 198 -7.91 -0.22 30.85
CA VAL A 198 -7.39 -1.31 30.00
C VAL A 198 -5.87 -1.49 30.17
N PHE A 199 -5.23 -0.56 30.87
CA PHE A 199 -3.78 -0.65 31.16
C PHE A 199 -3.56 -0.50 32.67
N ASP A 200 -3.12 -1.58 33.29
CA ASP A 200 -2.55 -1.57 34.64
C ASP A 200 -1.13 -1.01 34.54
N THR A 201 -0.87 0.14 35.14
CA THR A 201 0.43 0.81 35.07
C THR A 201 1.49 0.21 36.02
N ASP A 202 1.19 -0.91 36.67
CA ASP A 202 2.07 -1.52 37.66
C ASP A 202 3.07 -2.56 37.08
N ASP A 203 3.06 -2.80 35.77
CA ASP A 203 3.97 -3.77 35.11
C ASP A 203 5.24 -3.16 34.49
N ILE A 204 5.59 -1.91 34.85
CA ILE A 204 6.86 -1.30 34.42
C ILE A 204 7.70 -0.97 35.68
N THR A 205 8.39 -1.99 36.18
CA THR A 205 9.62 -1.87 36.98
C THR A 205 10.68 -2.79 36.44
#